data_7f0f350b8d26f08d5572a79f421a94a4
#
_entry.id   7f0f350b8d26f08d5572a79f421a94a4
#
_cell.length_a   1.000
_cell.length_b   1.000
_cell.length_c   1.000
_cell.angle_alpha   90.00
_cell.angle_beta   90.00
_cell.angle_gamma   90.00
#
_symmetry.space_group_name_H-M   'P 1'
#
loop_
_entity.id
_entity.type
_entity.pdbx_description
1 polymer ?
#
loop_
_entity_poly.entity_id
_entity_poly.type
_entity_poly.pdbx_seq_one_letter_code
_entity_poly.pdbx_strand_id
1 'polypeptide(L)'
;AAAMAPDDAELAVLEAEYRRRQAERLMTEGVSLADPARIDVRGDVRVGRDISIDINVVLEGRVVIEDDVIIESNCVLRDCHIGAGSHIKAFSHIDGAELATGCDVGPYARLRPGTRLQAGAKIGNFVETKKADIGAGAKVNHLSYIGDAVVGPDVNIGAGTITCNYDGVNKHQTTIEEGAF
;
A
#
# COMPACT_ATOMS: atom_id res chain seq x y z
N ALA A 1 -41.88 16.14 -6.87
CA ALA A 1 -41.36 15.33 -7.97
C ALA A 1 -40.10 14.60 -7.46
N ALA A 2 -40.10 13.28 -7.50
CA ALA A 2 -38.89 12.52 -7.21
C ALA A 2 -37.88 12.83 -8.32
N ALA A 3 -36.66 13.25 -7.93
CA ALA A 3 -35.57 13.41 -8.90
C ALA A 3 -35.30 12.03 -9.53
N MET A 4 -35.32 11.95 -10.85
CA MET A 4 -34.88 10.74 -11.54
C MET A 4 -33.38 10.50 -11.22
N ALA A 5 -33.03 9.24 -10.99
CA ALA A 5 -31.62 8.87 -10.89
C ALA A 5 -30.91 9.20 -12.23
N PRO A 6 -29.65 9.66 -12.17
CA PRO A 6 -28.87 9.96 -13.38
C PRO A 6 -28.70 8.67 -14.22
N ASP A 7 -28.66 8.82 -15.54
CA ASP A 7 -28.22 7.73 -16.41
C ASP A 7 -26.71 7.50 -16.33
N ASP A 8 -26.20 6.42 -16.95
CA ASP A 8 -24.77 6.06 -16.88
C ASP A 8 -23.87 7.14 -17.47
N ALA A 9 -24.32 7.89 -18.48
CA ALA A 9 -23.54 8.97 -19.08
C ALA A 9 -23.48 10.19 -18.14
N GLU A 10 -24.60 10.54 -17.52
CA GLU A 10 -24.67 11.61 -16.52
C GLU A 10 -23.83 11.25 -15.28
N LEU A 11 -23.90 9.98 -14.84
CA LEU A 11 -23.09 9.47 -13.73
C LEU A 11 -21.61 9.58 -14.03
N ALA A 12 -21.16 9.20 -15.22
CA ALA A 12 -19.75 9.30 -15.64
C ALA A 12 -19.23 10.74 -15.62
N VAL A 13 -20.06 11.71 -16.00
CA VAL A 13 -19.71 13.15 -15.91
C VAL A 13 -19.56 13.59 -14.45
N LEU A 14 -20.47 13.19 -13.58
CA LEU A 14 -20.43 13.53 -12.16
C LEU A 14 -19.20 12.90 -11.48
N GLU A 15 -18.88 11.65 -11.79
CA GLU A 15 -17.67 10.99 -11.28
C GLU A 15 -16.39 11.65 -11.77
N ALA A 16 -16.32 12.07 -13.03
CA ALA A 16 -15.17 12.79 -13.57
C ALA A 16 -14.96 14.14 -12.85
N GLU A 17 -16.04 14.87 -12.58
CA GLU A 17 -15.98 16.12 -11.82
C GLU A 17 -15.59 15.87 -10.36
N TYR A 18 -16.10 14.82 -9.74
CA TYR A 18 -15.71 14.43 -8.38
C TYR A 18 -14.21 14.13 -8.30
N ARG A 19 -13.66 13.31 -9.22
CA ARG A 19 -12.22 13.01 -9.29
C ARG A 19 -11.37 14.25 -9.45
N ARG A 20 -11.79 15.16 -10.35
CA ARG A 20 -11.09 16.44 -10.55
C ARG A 20 -11.00 17.24 -9.24
N ARG A 21 -12.10 17.35 -8.50
CA ARG A 21 -12.13 18.07 -7.22
C ARG A 21 -11.25 17.41 -6.16
N GLN A 22 -11.22 16.08 -6.10
CA GLN A 22 -10.34 15.36 -5.19
C GLN A 22 -8.86 15.59 -5.52
N ALA A 23 -8.49 15.56 -6.80
CA ALA A 23 -7.13 15.88 -7.24
C ALA A 23 -6.71 17.31 -6.85
N GLU A 24 -7.59 18.29 -7.08
CA GLU A 24 -7.35 19.70 -6.70
C GLU A 24 -7.18 19.85 -5.17
N ARG A 25 -8.00 19.15 -4.38
CA ARG A 25 -7.87 19.13 -2.92
C ARG A 25 -6.50 18.60 -2.50
N LEU A 26 -6.09 17.43 -3.01
CA LEU A 26 -4.79 16.82 -2.69
C LEU A 26 -3.63 17.77 -3.04
N MET A 27 -3.65 18.39 -4.20
CA MET A 27 -2.61 19.37 -4.60
C MET A 27 -2.59 20.59 -3.66
N THR A 28 -3.75 21.07 -3.23
CA THR A 28 -3.85 22.19 -2.28
C THR A 28 -3.30 21.80 -0.88
N GLU A 29 -3.43 20.54 -0.50
CA GLU A 29 -2.89 19.97 0.74
C GLU A 29 -1.40 19.66 0.69
N GLY A 30 -0.72 19.82 -0.47
CA GLY A 30 0.73 19.66 -0.62
C GLY A 30 1.17 18.39 -1.33
N VAL A 31 0.28 17.74 -2.08
CA VAL A 31 0.62 16.58 -2.91
C VAL A 31 1.00 17.02 -4.32
N SER A 32 2.11 16.52 -4.83
CA SER A 32 2.51 16.63 -6.23
C SER A 32 1.92 15.46 -7.02
N LEU A 33 1.03 15.76 -7.98
CA LEU A 33 0.44 14.77 -8.89
C LEU A 33 1.09 14.86 -10.26
N ALA A 34 1.58 13.75 -10.80
CA ALA A 34 2.16 13.71 -12.14
C ALA A 34 1.12 14.03 -13.23
N ASP A 35 -0.10 13.53 -13.06
CA ASP A 35 -1.26 13.87 -13.90
C ASP A 35 -2.54 13.85 -13.04
N PRO A 36 -3.13 15.02 -12.74
CA PRO A 36 -4.35 15.11 -11.93
C PRO A 36 -5.57 14.39 -12.53
N ALA A 37 -5.58 14.13 -13.82
CA ALA A 37 -6.67 13.39 -14.47
C ALA A 37 -6.55 11.87 -14.32
N ARG A 38 -5.41 11.39 -13.83
CA ARG A 38 -5.07 9.96 -13.73
C ARG A 38 -4.89 9.47 -12.31
N ILE A 39 -5.54 10.09 -11.36
CA ILE A 39 -5.67 9.60 -9.99
C ILE A 39 -7.13 9.30 -9.71
N ASP A 40 -7.40 8.26 -8.94
CA ASP A 40 -8.76 7.89 -8.54
C ASP A 40 -8.85 7.79 -7.02
N VAL A 41 -9.68 8.64 -6.42
CA VAL A 41 -9.89 8.71 -4.97
C VAL A 41 -11.30 8.23 -4.65
N ARG A 42 -11.40 7.11 -3.94
CA ARG A 42 -12.65 6.41 -3.62
C ARG A 42 -12.84 6.23 -2.13
N GLY A 43 -12.71 7.31 -1.35
CA GLY A 43 -12.88 7.22 0.10
C GLY A 43 -12.34 8.41 0.87
N ASP A 44 -12.06 8.18 2.17
CA ASP A 44 -11.45 9.16 3.07
C ASP A 44 -9.93 9.08 2.98
N VAL A 45 -9.33 9.99 2.22
CA VAL A 45 -7.87 10.07 2.04
C VAL A 45 -7.34 11.27 2.80
N ARG A 46 -6.40 11.04 3.71
CA ARG A 46 -5.69 12.06 4.47
C ARG A 46 -4.23 12.04 4.08
N VAL A 47 -3.68 13.22 3.82
CA VAL A 47 -2.32 13.38 3.34
C VAL A 47 -1.53 14.35 4.20
N GLY A 48 -0.23 14.07 4.32
CA GLY A 48 0.76 14.99 4.84
C GLY A 48 1.26 15.95 3.74
N ARG A 49 2.54 16.31 3.80
CA ARG A 49 3.21 17.25 2.89
C ARG A 49 4.29 16.56 2.09
N ASP A 50 4.68 17.20 0.98
CA ASP A 50 5.80 16.76 0.14
C ASP A 50 5.64 15.32 -0.39
N ILE A 51 4.39 14.93 -0.64
CA ILE A 51 4.03 13.63 -1.21
C ILE A 51 4.06 13.72 -2.73
N SER A 52 4.63 12.71 -3.38
CA SER A 52 4.62 12.58 -4.84
C SER A 52 3.81 11.35 -5.25
N ILE A 53 2.81 11.56 -6.12
CA ILE A 53 1.97 10.46 -6.65
C ILE A 53 2.01 10.49 -8.17
N ASP A 54 2.41 9.36 -8.75
CA ASP A 54 2.46 9.16 -10.19
C ASP A 54 1.08 8.75 -10.74
N ILE A 55 1.02 8.47 -12.04
CA ILE A 55 -0.21 8.19 -12.78
C ILE A 55 -0.87 6.85 -12.43
N ASN A 56 -2.19 6.75 -12.64
CA ASN A 56 -2.98 5.54 -12.46
C ASN A 56 -2.96 4.97 -11.03
N VAL A 57 -2.84 5.84 -10.04
CA VAL A 57 -2.93 5.42 -8.64
C VAL A 57 -4.39 5.46 -8.19
N VAL A 58 -4.82 4.41 -7.51
CA VAL A 58 -6.15 4.29 -6.89
C VAL A 58 -6.00 4.31 -5.37
N LEU A 59 -6.70 5.24 -4.72
CA LEU A 59 -6.79 5.38 -3.26
C LEU A 59 -8.21 5.05 -2.83
N GLU A 60 -8.43 3.96 -2.10
CA GLU A 60 -9.75 3.45 -1.78
C GLU A 60 -9.94 3.22 -0.28
N GLY A 61 -11.15 3.50 0.23
CA GLY A 61 -11.48 3.34 1.65
C GLY A 61 -10.83 4.40 2.51
N ARG A 62 -10.27 4.01 3.65
CA ARG A 62 -9.52 4.92 4.53
C ARG A 62 -8.03 4.81 4.25
N VAL A 63 -7.45 5.82 3.63
CA VAL A 63 -6.01 5.87 3.33
C VAL A 63 -5.38 7.05 4.04
N VAL A 64 -4.32 6.79 4.80
CA VAL A 64 -3.51 7.83 5.46
C VAL A 64 -2.10 7.76 4.87
N ILE A 65 -1.61 8.88 4.36
CA ILE A 65 -0.28 9.01 3.76
C ILE A 65 0.44 10.14 4.51
N GLU A 66 1.52 9.83 5.19
CA GLU A 66 2.32 10.80 5.92
C GLU A 66 3.26 11.58 4.99
N ASP A 67 4.10 12.45 5.58
CA ASP A 67 5.00 13.34 4.85
C ASP A 67 6.06 12.59 4.02
N ASP A 68 6.58 13.21 2.96
CA ASP A 68 7.71 12.74 2.15
C ASP A 68 7.51 11.35 1.50
N VAL A 69 6.28 10.92 1.29
CA VAL A 69 5.97 9.62 0.66
C VAL A 69 6.00 9.73 -0.86
N ILE A 70 6.58 8.71 -1.50
CA ILE A 70 6.59 8.57 -2.96
C ILE A 70 5.74 7.36 -3.35
N ILE A 71 4.76 7.57 -4.23
CA ILE A 71 3.92 6.51 -4.80
C ILE A 71 4.09 6.51 -6.31
N GLU A 72 4.69 5.45 -6.83
CA GLU A 72 4.88 5.26 -8.27
C GLU A 72 3.58 4.80 -8.97
N SER A 73 3.64 4.72 -10.28
CA SER A 73 2.49 4.47 -11.13
C SER A 73 1.81 3.10 -10.91
N ASN A 74 0.51 3.05 -11.21
CA ASN A 74 -0.30 1.83 -11.21
C ASN A 74 -0.38 1.12 -9.85
N CYS A 75 -0.29 1.87 -8.77
CA CYS A 75 -0.47 1.35 -7.41
C CYS A 75 -1.94 1.41 -6.98
N VAL A 76 -2.36 0.43 -6.17
CA VAL A 76 -3.66 0.42 -5.50
C VAL A 76 -3.44 0.38 -4.00
N LEU A 77 -3.95 1.39 -3.30
CA LEU A 77 -3.87 1.52 -1.86
C LEU A 77 -5.29 1.52 -1.27
N ARG A 78 -5.59 0.55 -0.41
CA ARG A 78 -6.90 0.40 0.22
C ARG A 78 -6.77 0.23 1.73
N ASP A 79 -7.58 0.99 2.48
CA ASP A 79 -7.68 0.85 3.95
C ASP A 79 -6.32 0.72 4.65
N CYS A 80 -5.36 1.59 4.33
CA CYS A 80 -3.97 1.47 4.76
C CYS A 80 -3.40 2.77 5.32
N HIS A 81 -2.30 2.62 6.06
CA HIS A 81 -1.49 3.71 6.58
C HIS A 81 -0.07 3.61 6.05
N ILE A 82 0.41 4.67 5.42
CA ILE A 82 1.75 4.76 4.84
C ILE A 82 2.54 5.79 5.64
N GLY A 83 3.51 5.32 6.42
CA GLY A 83 4.38 6.15 7.25
C GLY A 83 5.36 6.99 6.45
N ALA A 84 5.80 8.09 7.06
CA ALA A 84 6.62 9.12 6.44
C ALA A 84 7.88 8.58 5.76
N GLY A 85 8.27 9.18 4.64
CA GLY A 85 9.46 8.82 3.88
C GLY A 85 9.41 7.44 3.22
N SER A 86 8.25 6.80 3.16
CA SER A 86 8.10 5.50 2.51
C SER A 86 8.02 5.62 0.98
N HIS A 87 8.49 4.59 0.28
CA HIS A 87 8.47 4.53 -1.17
C HIS A 87 7.66 3.31 -1.65
N ILE A 88 6.53 3.56 -2.29
CA ILE A 88 5.67 2.54 -2.88
C ILE A 88 5.94 2.49 -4.39
N LYS A 89 6.61 1.43 -4.82
CA LYS A 89 7.03 1.25 -6.20
C LYS A 89 5.90 0.70 -7.07
N ALA A 90 6.04 0.93 -8.36
CA ALA A 90 5.03 0.66 -9.37
C ALA A 90 4.38 -0.73 -9.29
N PHE A 91 3.10 -0.80 -9.63
CA PHE A 91 2.30 -2.03 -9.64
C PHE A 91 2.17 -2.74 -8.29
N SER A 92 2.36 -2.02 -7.19
CA SER A 92 2.13 -2.58 -5.86
C SER A 92 0.67 -2.44 -5.43
N HIS A 93 0.18 -3.45 -4.70
CA HIS A 93 -1.16 -3.50 -4.16
C HIS A 93 -1.10 -3.62 -2.64
N ILE A 94 -1.59 -2.62 -1.94
CA ILE A 94 -1.59 -2.53 -0.48
C ILE A 94 -3.04 -2.49 0.00
N ASP A 95 -3.45 -3.47 0.81
CA ASP A 95 -4.80 -3.61 1.33
C ASP A 95 -4.76 -3.95 2.82
N GLY A 96 -5.37 -3.12 3.67
CA GLY A 96 -5.48 -3.35 5.11
C GLY A 96 -4.13 -3.49 5.82
N ALA A 97 -3.12 -2.74 5.41
CA ALA A 97 -1.77 -2.79 5.93
C ALA A 97 -1.33 -1.49 6.60
N GLU A 98 -0.42 -1.61 7.57
CA GLU A 98 0.19 -0.51 8.30
C GLU A 98 1.70 -0.48 8.03
N LEU A 99 2.22 0.61 7.49
CA LEU A 99 3.63 0.83 7.23
C LEU A 99 4.15 1.93 8.15
N ALA A 100 5.19 1.64 8.90
CA ALA A 100 5.94 2.64 9.65
C ALA A 100 6.83 3.49 8.71
N THR A 101 7.66 4.34 9.27
CA THR A 101 8.50 5.27 8.50
C THR A 101 9.54 4.58 7.63
N GLY A 102 9.81 5.13 6.45
CA GLY A 102 10.92 4.74 5.60
C GLY A 102 10.82 3.34 4.99
N CYS A 103 9.62 2.78 4.87
CA CYS A 103 9.43 1.48 4.21
C CYS A 103 9.61 1.57 2.70
N ASP A 104 10.17 0.51 2.10
CA ASP A 104 10.38 0.38 0.66
C ASP A 104 9.58 -0.83 0.16
N VAL A 105 8.54 -0.60 -0.68
CA VAL A 105 7.59 -1.64 -1.08
C VAL A 105 7.48 -1.74 -2.59
N GLY A 106 7.73 -2.92 -3.12
CA GLY A 106 7.60 -3.20 -4.55
C GLY A 106 8.92 -3.22 -5.33
N PRO A 107 8.84 -3.15 -6.67
CA PRO A 107 7.61 -3.18 -7.48
C PRO A 107 6.88 -4.54 -7.44
N TYR A 108 5.61 -4.58 -7.89
CA TYR A 108 4.80 -5.80 -7.93
C TYR A 108 4.67 -6.51 -6.57
N ALA A 109 4.64 -5.78 -5.48
CA ALA A 109 4.39 -6.33 -4.15
C ALA A 109 2.89 -6.35 -3.83
N ARG A 110 2.47 -7.34 -3.04
CA ARG A 110 1.11 -7.43 -2.54
C ARG A 110 1.08 -7.53 -1.03
N LEU A 111 0.66 -6.46 -0.37
CA LEU A 111 0.44 -6.46 1.07
C LEU A 111 -1.05 -6.68 1.34
N ARG A 112 -1.37 -7.77 2.05
CA ARG A 112 -2.75 -8.14 2.40
C ARG A 112 -3.08 -7.75 3.83
N PRO A 113 -4.39 -7.76 4.20
CA PRO A 113 -4.84 -7.34 5.51
C PRO A 113 -4.09 -8.00 6.68
N GLY A 114 -3.78 -7.17 7.67
CA GLY A 114 -3.02 -7.55 8.86
C GLY A 114 -1.51 -7.59 8.67
N THR A 115 -1.00 -7.08 7.56
CA THR A 115 0.43 -6.84 7.37
C THR A 115 0.84 -5.57 8.10
N ARG A 116 1.94 -5.65 8.87
CA ARG A 116 2.61 -4.52 9.51
C ARG A 116 4.06 -4.52 9.13
N LEU A 117 4.53 -3.38 8.64
CA LEU A 117 5.94 -3.15 8.35
C LEU A 117 6.50 -2.16 9.36
N GLN A 118 7.52 -2.56 10.09
CA GLN A 118 8.24 -1.69 11.00
C GLN A 118 9.22 -0.77 10.24
N ALA A 119 9.78 0.23 10.93
CA ALA A 119 10.60 1.26 10.30
C ALA A 119 11.72 0.69 9.42
N GLY A 120 11.84 1.19 8.20
CA GLY A 120 12.88 0.78 7.25
C GLY A 120 12.73 -0.63 6.68
N ALA A 121 11.62 -1.32 6.95
CA ALA A 121 11.38 -2.64 6.38
C ALA A 121 11.24 -2.57 4.85
N LYS A 122 11.73 -3.62 4.17
CA LYS A 122 11.72 -3.69 2.72
C LYS A 122 10.98 -4.93 2.21
N ILE A 123 10.00 -4.71 1.37
CA ILE A 123 9.28 -5.74 0.62
C ILE A 123 9.56 -5.55 -0.87
N GLY A 124 10.23 -6.50 -1.49
CA GLY A 124 10.63 -6.38 -2.89
C GLY A 124 9.62 -6.99 -3.88
N ASN A 125 10.12 -7.29 -5.08
CA ASN A 125 9.27 -7.68 -6.19
C ASN A 125 8.70 -9.10 -6.07
N PHE A 126 7.43 -9.24 -6.46
CA PHE A 126 6.68 -10.51 -6.42
C PHE A 126 6.65 -11.13 -5.02
N VAL A 127 6.54 -10.28 -4.01
CA VAL A 127 6.37 -10.71 -2.63
C VAL A 127 4.93 -10.47 -2.21
N GLU A 128 4.31 -11.49 -1.64
CA GLU A 128 2.99 -11.38 -1.00
C GLU A 128 3.13 -11.55 0.51
N THR A 129 2.50 -10.66 1.28
CA THR A 129 2.41 -10.76 2.74
C THR A 129 0.96 -10.80 3.20
N LYS A 130 0.69 -11.50 4.31
CA LYS A 130 -0.64 -11.59 4.92
C LYS A 130 -0.53 -11.86 6.41
N LYS A 131 -1.16 -11.02 7.25
CA LYS A 131 -1.06 -11.18 8.72
C LYS A 131 0.40 -11.41 9.14
N ALA A 132 1.28 -10.57 8.66
CA ALA A 132 2.71 -10.65 8.89
C ALA A 132 3.20 -9.38 9.57
N ASP A 133 4.00 -9.53 10.62
CA ASP A 133 4.72 -8.44 11.26
C ASP A 133 6.18 -8.52 10.82
N ILE A 134 6.63 -7.52 10.07
CA ILE A 134 7.97 -7.46 9.48
C ILE A 134 8.78 -6.44 10.25
N GLY A 135 9.79 -6.90 10.97
CA GLY A 135 10.62 -6.13 11.88
C GLY A 135 11.40 -4.99 11.22
N ALA A 136 11.88 -4.07 12.05
CA ALA A 136 12.63 -2.92 11.58
C ALA A 136 13.87 -3.34 10.76
N GLY A 137 14.09 -2.71 9.61
CA GLY A 137 15.21 -3.01 8.74
C GLY A 137 15.18 -4.40 8.06
N ALA A 138 14.18 -5.23 8.35
CA ALA A 138 14.07 -6.55 7.74
C ALA A 138 13.78 -6.45 6.23
N LYS A 139 14.27 -7.43 5.48
CA LYS A 139 14.22 -7.46 4.01
C LYS A 139 13.60 -8.75 3.50
N VAL A 140 12.54 -8.63 2.71
CA VAL A 140 11.92 -9.72 1.95
C VAL A 140 11.93 -9.30 0.48
N ASN A 141 12.99 -9.63 -0.25
CA ASN A 141 13.27 -8.95 -1.51
C ASN A 141 12.67 -9.60 -2.76
N HIS A 142 12.47 -10.93 -2.79
CA HIS A 142 12.15 -11.61 -4.04
C HIS A 142 11.26 -12.82 -3.88
N LEU A 143 10.19 -12.90 -4.73
CA LEU A 143 9.46 -14.15 -5.03
C LEU A 143 9.05 -14.95 -3.79
N SER A 144 8.52 -14.28 -2.75
CA SER A 144 8.26 -14.92 -1.46
C SER A 144 6.81 -14.74 -1.02
N TYR A 145 6.30 -15.71 -0.27
CA TYR A 145 5.05 -15.61 0.48
C TYR A 145 5.31 -15.63 1.98
N ILE A 146 4.97 -14.54 2.66
CA ILE A 146 5.11 -14.41 4.11
C ILE A 146 3.72 -14.26 4.71
N GLY A 147 3.19 -15.34 5.21
CA GLY A 147 1.83 -15.40 5.80
C GLY A 147 1.85 -15.90 7.23
N ASP A 148 0.99 -15.31 8.08
CA ASP A 148 0.87 -15.63 9.52
C ASP A 148 2.26 -15.75 10.20
N ALA A 149 3.10 -14.70 10.04
CA ALA A 149 4.50 -14.72 10.45
C ALA A 149 4.90 -13.49 11.26
N VAL A 150 5.87 -13.68 12.16
CA VAL A 150 6.61 -12.63 12.84
C VAL A 150 8.06 -12.72 12.40
N VAL A 151 8.54 -11.69 11.72
CA VAL A 151 9.92 -11.56 11.24
C VAL A 151 10.63 -10.51 12.08
N GLY A 152 11.69 -10.90 12.76
CA GLY A 152 12.46 -10.03 13.63
C GLY A 152 13.19 -8.91 12.90
N PRO A 153 13.78 -7.95 13.65
CA PRO A 153 14.58 -6.89 13.07
C PRO A 153 15.78 -7.44 12.27
N ASP A 154 16.21 -6.68 11.27
CA ASP A 154 17.39 -6.95 10.45
C ASP A 154 17.49 -8.34 9.81
N VAL A 155 16.36 -9.05 9.75
CA VAL A 155 16.27 -10.35 9.05
C VAL A 155 16.36 -10.13 7.53
N ASN A 156 17.06 -11.05 6.85
CA ASN A 156 17.06 -11.07 5.39
C ASN A 156 16.48 -12.40 4.86
N ILE A 157 15.28 -12.34 4.31
CA ILE A 157 14.59 -13.49 3.76
C ILE A 157 15.12 -13.79 2.34
N GLY A 158 15.63 -15.00 2.16
CA GLY A 158 16.08 -15.48 0.85
C GLY A 158 14.96 -15.59 -0.19
N ALA A 159 15.34 -15.52 -1.45
CA ALA A 159 14.39 -15.62 -2.56
C ALA A 159 13.65 -16.97 -2.58
N GLY A 160 12.36 -16.93 -2.91
CA GLY A 160 11.54 -18.14 -3.02
C GLY A 160 11.07 -18.71 -1.69
N THR A 161 11.20 -17.96 -0.60
CA THR A 161 10.71 -18.40 0.73
C THR A 161 9.20 -18.42 0.80
N ILE A 162 8.66 -19.51 1.34
CA ILE A 162 7.23 -19.66 1.63
C ILE A 162 7.07 -20.07 3.09
N THR A 163 6.37 -19.26 3.89
CA THR A 163 5.91 -19.69 5.21
C THR A 163 4.76 -20.66 5.04
N CYS A 164 4.94 -21.93 5.42
CA CYS A 164 3.93 -22.98 5.32
C CYS A 164 2.91 -22.83 6.46
N ASN A 165 2.11 -21.77 6.41
CA ASN A 165 1.21 -21.34 7.49
C ASN A 165 -0.13 -22.10 7.56
N TYR A 166 -0.37 -23.09 6.71
CA TYR A 166 -1.62 -23.82 6.68
C TYR A 166 -1.41 -25.30 6.36
N ASP A 167 -1.90 -26.19 7.21
CA ASP A 167 -1.75 -27.66 7.11
C ASP A 167 -2.96 -28.35 6.46
N GLY A 168 -3.92 -27.58 5.96
CA GLY A 168 -5.18 -28.07 5.42
C GLY A 168 -6.35 -27.95 6.41
N VAL A 169 -6.10 -27.75 7.69
CA VAL A 169 -7.10 -27.62 8.77
C VAL A 169 -6.81 -26.40 9.64
N ASN A 170 -5.60 -26.25 10.13
CA ASN A 170 -5.19 -25.21 11.07
C ASN A 170 -4.21 -24.24 10.43
N LYS A 171 -4.14 -23.03 11.01
CA LYS A 171 -3.11 -22.04 10.69
C LYS A 171 -2.07 -22.02 11.78
N HIS A 172 -0.82 -21.93 11.36
CA HIS A 172 0.35 -21.92 12.23
C HIS A 172 1.15 -20.65 11.97
N GLN A 173 1.66 -20.06 13.06
CA GLN A 173 2.53 -18.89 12.97
C GLN A 173 3.98 -19.32 12.80
N THR A 174 4.70 -18.66 11.92
CA THR A 174 6.15 -18.78 11.79
C THR A 174 6.81 -17.60 12.49
N THR A 175 7.82 -17.87 13.32
CA THR A 175 8.65 -16.83 13.92
C THR A 175 10.07 -16.97 13.40
N ILE A 176 10.63 -15.84 12.91
CA ILE A 176 12.01 -15.75 12.42
C ILE A 176 12.70 -14.71 13.32
N GLU A 177 13.70 -15.16 14.07
CA GLU A 177 14.39 -14.34 15.06
C GLU A 177 15.26 -13.25 14.41
N GLU A 178 15.62 -12.22 15.20
CA GLU A 178 16.46 -11.10 14.80
C GLU A 178 17.75 -11.54 14.09
N GLY A 179 18.11 -10.84 13.02
CA GLY A 179 19.35 -11.04 12.28
C GLY A 179 19.48 -12.36 11.53
N ALA A 180 18.41 -13.16 11.42
CA ALA A 180 18.45 -14.39 10.60
C ALA A 180 18.68 -14.07 9.12
N PHE A 181 19.47 -14.96 8.45
CA PHE A 181 19.85 -14.81 7.04
C PHE A 181 19.66 -16.13 6.29
#